data_1edb01986cba9fb3ce9d4e2deac8d2a5
#
_entry.id   1edb01986cba9fb3ce9d4e2deac8d2a5
#
_cell.length_a   1.000
_cell.length_b   1.000
_cell.length_c   1.000
_cell.angle_alpha   90.00
_cell.angle_beta   90.00
_cell.angle_gamma   90.00
#
_symmetry.space_group_name_H-M   'P 1'
#
loop_
_entity.id
_entity.type
_entity.pdbx_description
1 polymer ?
#
loop_
_entity_poly.entity_id
_entity_poly.type
_entity_poly.pdbx_seq_one_letter_code
_entity_poly.pdbx_strand_id
1 'polypeptide(L)'
;MNLTNKKHSVVRLIALGPSCAEASWSCDYADTWGIQYTHRNFKLDRQFILDEEDWIKAKNGSFSVPIDIAKEMREANIPVYVAKKWSDVPNTVEYPIKEVLEYFKPCRYFMNSMSYMFALAIMEGY
;
A
#
# COMPACT_ATOMS: atom_id res chain seq x y z
N MET A 1 13.79 -5.26 9.83
CA MET A 1 12.53 -5.22 9.04
C MET A 1 12.23 -6.60 8.49
N ASN A 2 11.01 -7.03 8.59
CA ASN A 2 10.62 -8.37 8.17
C ASN A 2 10.14 -8.38 6.71
N LEU A 3 10.83 -9.11 5.84
CA LEU A 3 10.49 -9.27 4.42
C LEU A 3 9.49 -10.41 4.24
N THR A 4 8.28 -10.22 4.75
CA THR A 4 7.34 -11.33 4.99
C THR A 4 6.72 -11.95 3.75
N ASN A 5 6.63 -11.23 2.63
CA ASN A 5 5.95 -11.77 1.45
C ASN A 5 6.59 -11.40 0.12
N LYS A 6 7.88 -11.15 0.13
CA LYS A 6 8.63 -10.94 -1.11
C LYS A 6 8.80 -12.28 -1.83
N LYS A 7 8.23 -12.41 -3.03
CA LYS A 7 8.27 -13.63 -3.83
C LYS A 7 9.17 -13.49 -5.06
N HIS A 8 9.38 -12.26 -5.53
CA HIS A 8 10.11 -11.96 -6.74
C HIS A 8 11.21 -10.93 -6.48
N SER A 9 12.15 -10.81 -7.40
CA SER A 9 13.21 -9.78 -7.34
C SER A 9 12.75 -8.45 -7.94
N VAL A 10 11.57 -8.42 -8.54
CA VAL A 10 10.98 -7.24 -9.18
C VAL A 10 9.65 -6.93 -8.49
N VAL A 11 9.38 -5.67 -8.29
CA VAL A 11 8.08 -5.21 -7.80
C VAL A 11 7.44 -4.25 -8.80
N ARG A 12 6.15 -4.43 -9.00
CA ARG A 12 5.29 -3.52 -9.77
C ARG A 12 4.55 -2.63 -8.79
N LEU A 13 4.76 -1.32 -8.87
CA LEU A 13 4.13 -0.34 -7.99
C LEU A 13 2.98 0.35 -8.73
N ILE A 14 1.77 0.22 -8.21
CA ILE A 14 0.55 0.76 -8.81
C ILE A 14 0.10 1.99 -8.02
N ALA A 15 0.04 3.12 -8.71
CA ALA A 15 -0.51 4.36 -8.19
C ALA A 15 -1.89 4.64 -8.79
N LEU A 16 -2.60 5.61 -8.24
CA LEU A 16 -3.84 6.11 -8.82
C LEU A 16 -3.53 7.05 -9.98
N GLY A 17 -4.17 6.84 -11.10
CA GLY A 17 -4.03 7.70 -12.28
C GLY A 17 -4.55 7.02 -13.53
N PRO A 18 -4.87 7.78 -14.59
CA PRO A 18 -5.43 7.23 -15.83
C PRO A 18 -4.52 6.19 -16.50
N SER A 19 -3.21 6.36 -16.40
CA SER A 19 -2.24 5.44 -17.01
C SER A 19 -2.23 4.04 -16.40
N CYS A 20 -2.72 3.88 -15.18
CA CYS A 20 -2.79 2.55 -14.57
C CYS A 20 -3.79 1.62 -15.28
N ALA A 21 -4.74 2.16 -16.02
CA ALA A 21 -5.70 1.38 -16.78
C ALA A 21 -5.07 0.47 -17.85
N GLU A 22 -3.85 0.78 -18.28
CA GLU A 22 -3.10 -0.03 -19.24
C GLU A 22 -2.37 -1.22 -18.60
N ALA A 23 -2.24 -1.22 -17.28
CA ALA A 23 -1.57 -2.31 -16.57
C ALA A 23 -2.49 -3.54 -16.47
N SER A 24 -1.92 -4.72 -16.55
CA SER A 24 -2.67 -5.97 -16.40
C SER A 24 -3.11 -6.19 -14.95
N TRP A 25 -4.24 -6.91 -14.77
CA TRP A 25 -4.78 -7.27 -13.47
C TRP A 25 -3.74 -7.94 -12.55
N SER A 26 -2.96 -8.85 -13.09
CA SER A 26 -1.94 -9.59 -12.34
C SER A 26 -0.62 -9.66 -13.11
N CYS A 27 0.44 -10.01 -12.38
CA CYS A 27 1.77 -10.14 -12.95
C CYS A 27 2.50 -11.32 -12.30
N ASP A 28 2.86 -12.32 -13.08
CA ASP A 28 3.44 -13.56 -12.56
C ASP A 28 4.94 -13.47 -12.25
N TYR A 29 5.63 -12.47 -12.79
CA TYR A 29 7.07 -12.32 -12.64
C TYR A 29 7.47 -11.20 -11.66
N ALA A 30 6.52 -10.49 -11.09
CA ALA A 30 6.76 -9.39 -10.17
C ALA A 30 5.77 -9.44 -9.02
N ASP A 31 6.22 -9.02 -7.84
CA ASP A 31 5.29 -8.67 -6.76
C ASP A 31 4.54 -7.41 -7.17
N THR A 32 3.29 -7.24 -6.74
CA THR A 32 2.49 -6.07 -7.07
C THR A 32 2.03 -5.40 -5.79
N TRP A 33 2.42 -4.14 -5.62
CA TRP A 33 2.00 -3.30 -4.50
C TRP A 33 1.17 -2.13 -5.02
N GLY A 34 0.15 -1.76 -4.29
CA GLY A 34 -0.70 -0.64 -4.69
C GLY A 34 -1.07 0.27 -3.54
N ILE A 35 -1.47 1.49 -3.88
CA ILE A 35 -1.93 2.48 -2.90
C ILE A 35 -3.46 2.59 -2.92
N GLN A 36 -4.02 3.04 -1.81
CA GLN A 36 -5.45 3.38 -1.64
C GLN A 36 -6.40 2.31 -2.21
N TYR A 37 -7.17 2.64 -3.24
CA TYR A 37 -8.23 1.78 -3.78
C TYR A 37 -7.80 0.93 -4.97
N THR A 38 -6.52 0.82 -5.26
CA THR A 38 -6.00 0.05 -6.39
C THR A 38 -6.29 -1.45 -6.29
N HIS A 39 -6.55 -1.96 -5.08
CA HIS A 39 -6.96 -3.35 -4.86
C HIS A 39 -8.23 -3.74 -5.64
N ARG A 40 -9.05 -2.78 -6.04
CA ARG A 40 -10.26 -3.05 -6.82
C ARG A 40 -9.98 -3.38 -8.28
N ASN A 41 -8.84 -2.93 -8.79
CA ASN A 41 -8.48 -3.05 -10.20
C ASN A 41 -7.25 -3.92 -10.44
N PHE A 42 -6.57 -4.34 -9.38
CA PHE A 42 -5.35 -5.12 -9.48
C PHE A 42 -5.25 -6.16 -8.38
N LYS A 43 -4.69 -7.31 -8.72
CA LYS A 43 -4.31 -8.32 -7.73
C LYS A 43 -3.04 -7.86 -7.05
N LEU A 44 -3.14 -7.49 -5.79
CA LEU A 44 -2.04 -6.94 -5.01
C LEU A 44 -1.44 -7.98 -4.06
N ASP A 45 -0.14 -7.91 -3.87
CA ASP A 45 0.57 -8.63 -2.81
C ASP A 45 0.66 -7.79 -1.54
N ARG A 46 0.68 -6.46 -1.68
CA ARG A 46 0.61 -5.50 -0.56
C ARG A 46 -0.24 -4.30 -0.95
N GLN A 47 -0.97 -3.79 0.03
CA GLN A 47 -1.76 -2.56 -0.09
C GLN A 47 -1.17 -1.50 0.84
N PHE A 48 -1.16 -0.24 0.40
CA PHE A 48 -0.68 0.89 1.22
C PHE A 48 -1.78 1.92 1.36
N ILE A 49 -2.19 2.19 2.60
CA ILE A 49 -3.17 3.21 2.95
C ILE A 49 -2.56 4.06 4.07
N LEU A 50 -1.83 5.08 3.70
CA LEU A 50 -1.04 5.88 4.64
C LEU A 50 -1.75 7.13 5.14
N ASP A 51 -2.95 7.40 4.66
CA ASP A 51 -3.82 8.44 5.21
C ASP A 51 -4.30 8.06 6.61
N GLU A 52 -4.68 9.06 7.40
CA GLU A 52 -5.23 8.80 8.73
C GLU A 52 -6.48 7.92 8.65
N GLU A 53 -6.58 6.99 9.59
CA GLU A 53 -7.68 6.02 9.65
C GLU A 53 -9.05 6.70 9.63
N ASP A 54 -9.25 7.69 10.50
CA ASP A 54 -10.54 8.38 10.61
C ASP A 54 -10.90 9.11 9.32
N TRP A 55 -9.91 9.71 8.66
CA TRP A 55 -10.11 10.44 7.42
C TRP A 55 -10.47 9.50 6.26
N ILE A 56 -9.75 8.38 6.11
CA ILE A 56 -10.02 7.44 5.04
C ILE A 56 -11.36 6.72 5.22
N LYS A 57 -11.71 6.39 6.45
CA LYS A 57 -13.02 5.78 6.77
C LYS A 57 -14.16 6.76 6.54
N ALA A 58 -13.97 8.03 6.85
CA ALA A 58 -14.98 9.07 6.62
C ALA A 58 -15.27 9.28 5.13
N LYS A 59 -14.32 8.95 4.25
CA LYS A 59 -14.48 9.06 2.79
C LYS A 59 -15.29 7.92 2.16
N ASN A 60 -15.64 6.90 2.91
CA ASN A 60 -16.35 5.74 2.37
C ASN A 60 -17.61 6.10 1.59
N GLY A 61 -18.28 7.20 1.93
CA GLY A 61 -19.46 7.68 1.21
C GLY A 61 -19.19 8.77 0.16
N SER A 62 -17.92 9.14 -0.08
CA SER A 62 -17.55 10.25 -0.97
C SER A 62 -17.43 9.84 -2.44
N PHE A 63 -17.48 8.56 -2.75
CA PHE A 63 -17.32 8.02 -4.09
C PHE A 63 -18.68 7.68 -4.68
N SER A 64 -18.77 7.62 -6.01
CA SER A 64 -19.98 7.23 -6.72
C SER A 64 -20.47 5.83 -6.35
N VAL A 65 -19.58 4.99 -5.86
CA VAL A 65 -19.90 3.66 -5.32
C VAL A 65 -19.50 3.68 -3.84
N PRO A 66 -20.42 3.36 -2.91
CA PRO A 66 -20.09 3.25 -1.49
C PRO A 66 -18.99 2.22 -1.26
N ILE A 67 -18.01 2.57 -0.45
CA ILE A 67 -16.88 1.73 -0.12
C ILE A 67 -16.78 1.58 1.40
N ASP A 68 -16.77 0.34 1.88
CA ASP A 68 -16.36 0.02 3.24
C ASP A 68 -14.91 -0.44 3.20
N ILE A 69 -13.99 0.50 3.33
CA ILE A 69 -12.56 0.22 3.18
C ILE A 69 -12.04 -0.78 4.23
N ALA A 70 -12.53 -0.71 5.44
CA ALA A 70 -12.11 -1.63 6.50
C ALA A 70 -12.51 -3.07 6.16
N LYS A 71 -13.75 -3.27 5.70
CA LYS A 71 -14.24 -4.57 5.27
C LYS A 71 -13.44 -5.10 4.09
N GLU A 72 -13.21 -4.29 3.08
CA GLU A 72 -12.44 -4.70 1.88
C GLU A 72 -11.02 -5.10 2.25
N MET A 73 -10.38 -4.38 3.17
CA MET A 73 -9.02 -4.70 3.60
C MET A 73 -8.96 -6.00 4.42
N ARG A 74 -9.95 -6.25 5.28
CA ARG A 74 -10.03 -7.54 5.99
C ARG A 74 -10.18 -8.71 5.02
N GLU A 75 -11.03 -8.55 4.00
CA GLU A 75 -11.32 -9.59 3.01
C GLU A 75 -10.16 -9.82 2.03
N ALA A 76 -9.35 -8.82 1.78
CA ALA A 76 -8.21 -8.91 0.86
C ALA A 76 -7.16 -9.94 1.30
N ASN A 77 -7.03 -10.17 2.60
CA ASN A 77 -6.11 -11.15 3.18
C ASN A 77 -4.66 -10.99 2.73
N ILE A 78 -4.22 -9.75 2.57
CA ILE A 78 -2.85 -9.36 2.26
C ILE A 78 -2.38 -8.31 3.28
N PRO A 79 -1.07 -8.12 3.45
CA PRO A 79 -0.57 -7.05 4.31
C PRO A 79 -1.05 -5.67 3.81
N VAL A 80 -1.62 -4.88 4.71
CA VAL A 80 -2.05 -3.52 4.46
C VAL A 80 -1.20 -2.58 5.30
N TYR A 81 -0.28 -1.88 4.66
CA TYR A 81 0.60 -0.93 5.34
C TYR A 81 -0.14 0.36 5.60
N VAL A 82 -0.15 0.77 6.86
CA VAL A 82 -0.87 1.95 7.37
C VAL A 82 0.05 2.79 8.24
N ALA A 83 -0.32 4.05 8.51
CA ALA A 83 0.47 4.91 9.38
C ALA A 83 0.47 4.40 10.82
N LYS A 84 -0.70 4.00 11.32
CA LYS A 84 -0.87 3.34 12.62
C LYS A 84 -1.84 2.18 12.46
N LYS A 85 -1.52 1.04 13.05
CA LYS A 85 -2.34 -0.17 12.95
C LYS A 85 -3.80 0.09 13.30
N TRP A 86 -4.71 -0.40 12.46
CA TRP A 86 -6.14 -0.31 12.68
C TRP A 86 -6.60 -1.47 13.57
N SER A 87 -7.33 -1.17 14.62
CA SER A 87 -7.76 -2.17 15.59
C SER A 87 -8.76 -3.17 15.01
N ASP A 88 -9.56 -2.76 14.04
CA ASP A 88 -10.62 -3.56 13.42
C ASP A 88 -10.18 -4.28 12.13
N VAL A 89 -8.93 -4.10 11.70
CA VAL A 89 -8.37 -4.75 10.51
C VAL A 89 -7.07 -5.45 10.89
N PRO A 90 -7.11 -6.75 11.20
CA PRO A 90 -5.98 -7.48 11.77
C PRO A 90 -4.78 -7.61 10.83
N ASN A 91 -4.98 -7.54 9.52
CA ASN A 91 -3.91 -7.60 8.53
C ASN A 91 -3.25 -6.25 8.23
N THR A 92 -3.58 -5.20 8.98
CA THR A 92 -2.83 -3.94 8.88
C THR A 92 -1.47 -4.06 9.55
N VAL A 93 -0.47 -3.44 8.93
CA VAL A 93 0.92 -3.41 9.38
C VAL A 93 1.34 -1.96 9.46
N GLU A 94 1.92 -1.56 10.58
CA GLU A 94 2.43 -0.19 10.71
C GLU A 94 3.62 0.00 9.76
N TYR A 95 3.56 1.06 8.95
CA TYR A 95 4.66 1.41 8.04
C TYR A 95 5.92 1.72 8.86
N PRO A 96 7.08 1.13 8.53
CA PRO A 96 8.29 1.28 9.33
C PRO A 96 8.98 2.63 9.07
N ILE A 97 8.32 3.72 9.44
CA ILE A 97 8.77 5.09 9.10
C ILE A 97 10.14 5.41 9.67
N LYS A 98 10.45 4.97 10.88
CA LYS A 98 11.74 5.26 11.51
C LYS A 98 12.90 4.62 10.75
N GLU A 99 12.75 3.35 10.41
CA GLU A 99 13.76 2.59 9.67
C GLU A 99 13.95 3.16 8.26
N VAL A 100 12.86 3.54 7.61
CA VAL A 100 12.90 4.13 6.27
C VAL A 100 13.62 5.48 6.28
N LEU A 101 13.28 6.38 7.21
CA LEU A 101 13.94 7.67 7.29
C LEU A 101 15.41 7.55 7.70
N GLU A 102 15.74 6.57 8.52
CA GLU A 102 17.15 6.28 8.86
C GLU A 102 17.94 5.83 7.63
N TYR A 103 17.34 4.97 6.83
CA TYR A 103 17.95 4.46 5.59
C TYR A 103 18.20 5.58 4.56
N PHE A 104 17.28 6.52 4.43
CA PHE A 104 17.33 7.59 3.44
C PHE A 104 17.85 8.94 3.99
N LYS A 105 18.60 8.94 5.06
CA LYS A 105 19.18 10.19 5.57
C LYS A 105 19.94 10.96 4.47
N PRO A 106 19.83 12.30 4.44
CA PRO A 106 19.17 13.19 5.39
C PRO A 106 17.69 13.49 5.09
N CYS A 107 17.02 12.67 4.29
CA CYS A 107 15.59 12.84 4.01
C CYS A 107 14.79 12.73 5.30
N ARG A 108 13.86 13.67 5.55
CA ARG A 108 13.06 13.74 6.77
C ARG A 108 11.62 13.31 6.57
N TYR A 109 11.11 13.32 5.32
CA TYR A 109 9.76 12.93 4.98
C TYR A 109 9.65 12.72 3.47
N PHE A 110 8.59 12.07 3.07
CA PHE A 110 8.25 11.91 1.64
C PHE A 110 6.93 12.62 1.36
N MET A 111 6.74 13.09 0.13
CA MET A 111 5.63 13.97 -0.21
C MET A 111 4.29 13.27 -0.41
N ASN A 112 4.29 11.97 -0.71
CA ASN A 112 3.05 11.26 -1.02
C ASN A 112 3.20 9.76 -0.75
N SER A 113 2.06 9.06 -0.75
CA SER A 113 2.02 7.61 -0.48
C SER A 113 2.85 6.80 -1.45
N MET A 114 2.94 7.23 -2.70
CA MET A 114 3.75 6.55 -3.72
C MET A 114 5.23 6.55 -3.37
N SER A 115 5.73 7.68 -2.85
CA SER A 115 7.12 7.81 -2.42
C SER A 115 7.44 6.88 -1.25
N TYR A 116 6.54 6.74 -0.29
CA TYR A 116 6.70 5.81 0.83
C TYR A 116 6.73 4.35 0.36
N MET A 117 5.85 3.99 -0.55
CA MET A 117 5.82 2.65 -1.13
C MET A 117 7.12 2.34 -1.89
N PHE A 118 7.60 3.30 -2.67
CA PHE A 118 8.84 3.20 -3.43
C PHE A 118 10.05 3.04 -2.51
N ALA A 119 10.12 3.84 -1.45
CA ALA A 119 11.20 3.77 -0.47
C ALA A 119 11.30 2.38 0.18
N LEU A 120 10.16 1.82 0.57
CA LEU A 120 10.12 0.49 1.16
C LEU A 120 10.60 -0.58 0.17
N ALA A 121 10.21 -0.47 -1.08
CA ALA A 121 10.66 -1.40 -2.14
C ALA A 121 12.19 -1.38 -2.28
N ILE A 122 12.79 -0.19 -2.32
CA ILE A 122 14.24 -0.05 -2.39
C ILE A 122 14.91 -0.70 -1.17
N MET A 123 14.40 -0.45 0.02
CA MET A 123 14.96 -1.02 1.26
C MET A 123 14.88 -2.55 1.27
N GLU A 124 13.85 -3.12 0.68
CA GLU A 124 13.67 -4.57 0.60
C GLU A 124 14.46 -5.21 -0.54
N GLY A 125 15.20 -4.42 -1.30
CA GLY A 125 16.14 -4.92 -2.30
C GLY A 125 15.50 -5.28 -3.65
N TYR A 126 14.45 -4.61 -4.01
CA TYR A 126 13.90 -4.70 -5.36
C TYR A 126 14.74 -3.91 -6.35
#